data_50e1af81f979128b6a6773895e767214
#
_entry.id   50e1af81f979128b6a6773895e767214
#
_cell.length_a   1.000
_cell.length_b   1.000
_cell.length_c   1.000
_cell.angle_alpha   90.00
_cell.angle_beta   90.00
_cell.angle_gamma   90.00
#
_symmetry.space_group_name_H-M   'P 1'
#
loop_
_entity.id
_entity.type
_entity.pdbx_description
1 polymer ?
#
loop_
_entity_poly.entity_id
_entity_poly.type
_entity_poly.pdbx_seq_one_letter_code
_entity_poly.pdbx_strand_id
1 'polypeptide(L)'
;MAAYYRRGRATAALTACLSALALAGCASNDATAPAPAAAPSDAGAKTDGGTVLAGQPDVNGDGKVVIGVLSPGDINDKGYYQSFVDTAQEFATAQGWTIIKRGSVNTSEALNAARALCQQKVDMVALGASELRDAIPASEEPVCAKTAWYVPSSDNIQQTPKIVLSTDEADQSMLAAGYAAGLVMKDAGHTKAGFVTGPEADFTTNAAAAFRAGIKLVIPNGTMVTTYTGDLNDSAKAKEATQAQISQGVKVIYPYLGGATDASAELANSKDVLTLTPGTDRCASTKPVFDISVLFSPGDYFRAALEDFSEAKLQMGVEKVWTLGVDPFPTVKICKPTPEQKEKLEAFIADVGSKKIDTKAEVKRLGS
;
A
#
# COMPACT_ATOMS: atom_id res chain seq x y z
N MET A 1 53.05 25.54 -12.06
CA MET A 1 53.11 26.96 -11.69
C MET A 1 52.17 27.21 -10.56
N ALA A 2 52.78 27.62 -9.45
CA ALA A 2 52.18 27.88 -8.14
C ALA A 2 51.64 29.32 -8.07
N ALA A 3 50.64 29.52 -7.20
CA ALA A 3 50.45 30.68 -6.31
C ALA A 3 49.05 30.54 -5.65
N TYR A 4 48.89 30.20 -4.41
CA TYR A 4 49.12 30.88 -3.12
C TYR A 4 48.39 32.25 -3.01
N TYR A 5 47.50 32.36 -2.05
CA TYR A 5 47.34 33.40 -1.00
C TYR A 5 45.89 33.36 -0.46
N ARG A 6 45.53 33.56 0.75
CA ARG A 6 46.02 33.66 2.13
C ARG A 6 44.79 33.94 3.01
N ARG A 7 44.90 33.48 4.21
CA ARG A 7 44.02 33.60 5.38
C ARG A 7 43.61 35.05 5.76
N GLY A 8 42.41 35.20 6.33
CA GLY A 8 42.10 36.33 7.21
C GLY A 8 41.19 35.85 8.34
N ARG A 9 41.77 35.75 9.55
CA ARG A 9 41.07 35.63 10.83
C ARG A 9 40.74 37.05 11.33
N ALA A 10 39.55 37.24 11.93
CA ALA A 10 39.33 38.31 12.89
C ALA A 10 38.38 37.83 13.99
N THR A 11 38.83 38.02 15.20
CA THR A 11 38.32 37.65 16.52
C THR A 11 37.50 38.78 17.16
N ALA A 12 36.59 38.36 18.06
CA ALA A 12 36.17 39.02 19.32
C ALA A 12 35.18 40.19 19.22
N ALA A 13 34.09 40.21 20.01
CA ALA A 13 34.11 40.53 21.43
C ALA A 13 32.74 40.30 22.10
N LEU A 14 32.79 39.85 23.33
CA LEU A 14 31.73 39.77 24.34
C LEU A 14 31.12 41.15 24.64
N THR A 15 29.83 41.19 24.99
CA THR A 15 29.35 42.08 26.06
C THR A 15 28.16 41.44 26.77
N ALA A 16 28.35 41.15 28.04
CA ALA A 16 27.35 40.78 29.03
C ALA A 16 26.71 42.03 29.60
N CYS A 17 25.41 42.00 29.85
CA CYS A 17 24.76 42.87 30.81
C CYS A 17 23.74 42.07 31.64
N LEU A 18 24.13 41.86 32.90
CA LEU A 18 23.23 41.54 34.01
C LEU A 18 22.43 42.80 34.40
N SER A 19 21.15 42.62 34.69
CA SER A 19 20.44 43.45 35.67
C SER A 19 19.36 42.63 36.34
N ALA A 20 19.54 42.47 37.64
CA ALA A 20 18.61 41.86 38.60
C ALA A 20 17.80 42.95 39.32
N LEU A 21 16.82 42.52 40.06
CA LEU A 21 15.98 43.09 41.12
C LEU A 21 14.49 43.21 40.74
N ALA A 22 13.53 42.95 41.60
CA ALA A 22 13.34 42.25 42.88
C ALA A 22 11.85 42.26 43.19
N LEU A 23 11.40 41.18 43.84
CA LEU A 23 10.41 41.03 44.93
C LEU A 23 9.17 41.91 45.04
N ALA A 24 8.01 41.27 45.06
CA ALA A 24 6.98 41.27 46.11
C ALA A 24 5.79 40.51 45.55
N GLY A 25 5.32 39.47 46.03
CA GLY A 25 4.77 38.88 47.20
C GLY A 25 3.29 39.19 47.36
N CYS A 26 2.39 38.19 47.10
CA CYS A 26 1.20 37.96 47.92
C CYS A 26 0.61 36.59 47.52
N ALA A 27 0.46 35.78 48.55
CA ALA A 27 -0.15 34.46 48.46
C ALA A 27 -1.68 34.61 48.36
N SER A 28 -2.29 33.75 47.55
CA SER A 28 -3.62 33.24 47.82
C SER A 28 -3.74 31.82 47.24
N ASN A 29 -4.04 30.88 48.12
CA ASN A 29 -4.46 29.51 47.80
C ASN A 29 -5.64 29.55 46.87
N ASP A 30 -5.55 28.83 45.76
CA ASP A 30 -6.72 28.14 45.23
C ASP A 30 -6.33 26.88 44.46
N ALA A 31 -7.19 25.93 44.58
CA ALA A 31 -7.11 24.52 44.28
C ALA A 31 -6.56 24.19 42.90
N THR A 32 -5.62 23.27 42.86
CA THR A 32 -5.14 22.55 41.70
C THR A 32 -6.30 21.75 41.07
N ALA A 33 -6.83 22.24 39.95
CA ALA A 33 -7.62 21.39 39.06
C ALA A 33 -6.67 20.47 38.30
N PRO A 34 -6.92 19.15 38.19
CA PRO A 34 -6.11 18.28 37.37
C PRO A 34 -6.26 18.66 35.90
N ALA A 35 -5.14 18.71 35.19
CA ALA A 35 -5.10 18.86 33.75
C ALA A 35 -6.01 17.80 33.09
N PRO A 36 -6.79 18.16 32.05
CA PRO A 36 -7.57 17.18 31.35
C PRO A 36 -6.63 16.15 30.72
N ALA A 37 -6.84 14.89 31.08
CA ALA A 37 -6.22 13.75 30.42
C ALA A 37 -6.45 13.89 28.92
N ALA A 38 -5.38 13.77 28.12
CA ALA A 38 -5.47 13.64 26.69
C ALA A 38 -6.45 12.51 26.39
N ALA A 39 -7.55 12.81 25.71
CA ALA A 39 -8.46 11.84 25.20
C ALA A 39 -7.69 10.88 24.29
N PRO A 40 -7.96 9.56 24.35
CA PRO A 40 -7.43 8.64 23.38
C PRO A 40 -7.93 9.10 22.01
N SER A 41 -7.01 9.22 21.05
CA SER A 41 -7.36 9.44 19.66
C SER A 41 -8.25 8.28 19.21
N ASP A 42 -9.54 8.55 19.09
CA ASP A 42 -10.50 7.64 18.48
C ASP A 42 -10.06 7.34 17.06
N ALA A 43 -9.56 6.15 16.86
CA ALA A 43 -9.36 5.59 15.54
C ALA A 43 -10.75 5.39 14.91
N GLY A 44 -11.00 6.10 13.80
CA GLY A 44 -12.05 5.75 12.87
C GLY A 44 -13.45 6.19 13.26
N ALA A 45 -13.74 7.48 13.15
CA ALA A 45 -15.12 7.90 12.97
C ALA A 45 -15.58 7.40 11.59
N LYS A 46 -16.34 6.30 11.55
CA LYS A 46 -17.17 5.95 10.41
C LYS A 46 -18.12 7.12 10.17
N THR A 47 -17.93 7.85 9.09
CA THR A 47 -18.94 8.81 8.64
C THR A 47 -20.05 8.03 7.96
N ASP A 48 -21.10 7.68 8.71
CA ASP A 48 -22.39 7.30 8.13
C ASP A 48 -22.91 8.49 7.34
N GLY A 49 -22.96 8.38 6.01
CA GLY A 49 -23.58 9.36 5.15
C GLY A 49 -22.66 10.07 4.16
N GLY A 50 -22.04 9.32 3.26
CA GLY A 50 -21.34 9.90 2.10
C GLY A 50 -22.30 10.62 1.16
N THR A 51 -21.76 11.48 0.29
CA THR A 51 -22.52 12.25 -0.70
C THR A 51 -22.26 11.73 -2.10
N VAL A 52 -23.31 11.30 -2.80
CA VAL A 52 -23.24 11.03 -4.24
C VAL A 52 -23.22 12.37 -4.98
N LEU A 53 -22.20 12.60 -5.80
CA LEU A 53 -22.15 13.82 -6.62
C LEU A 53 -23.25 13.77 -7.68
N ALA A 54 -23.96 14.89 -7.81
CA ALA A 54 -25.03 15.01 -8.81
C ALA A 54 -24.44 14.87 -10.23
N GLY A 55 -25.15 14.13 -11.08
CA GLY A 55 -24.76 13.93 -12.47
C GLY A 55 -23.85 12.75 -12.76
N GLN A 56 -23.43 11.98 -11.73
CA GLN A 56 -22.61 10.77 -12.00
C GLN A 56 -23.26 9.91 -13.10
N PRO A 57 -22.44 9.37 -14.02
CA PRO A 57 -20.99 9.51 -14.13
C PRO A 57 -20.48 10.79 -14.84
N ASP A 58 -21.32 11.58 -15.48
CA ASP A 58 -20.99 12.87 -16.11
C ASP A 58 -21.18 14.00 -15.08
N VAL A 59 -20.23 14.10 -14.11
CA VAL A 59 -20.33 15.03 -12.98
C VAL A 59 -20.20 16.49 -13.40
N ASN A 60 -19.44 16.75 -14.44
CA ASN A 60 -19.25 18.10 -14.97
C ASN A 60 -20.40 18.53 -15.92
N GLY A 61 -21.20 17.59 -16.45
CA GLY A 61 -22.39 17.83 -17.26
C GLY A 61 -22.12 18.25 -18.70
N ASP A 62 -20.99 17.82 -19.29
CA ASP A 62 -20.62 18.19 -20.66
C ASP A 62 -20.97 17.12 -21.71
N GLY A 63 -21.65 16.05 -21.30
CA GLY A 63 -22.12 14.96 -22.17
C GLY A 63 -21.04 13.90 -22.47
N LYS A 64 -19.93 13.91 -21.74
CA LYS A 64 -18.84 12.94 -21.87
C LYS A 64 -18.40 12.50 -20.48
N VAL A 65 -17.87 11.30 -20.38
CA VAL A 65 -17.26 10.83 -19.14
C VAL A 65 -15.77 10.63 -19.36
N VAL A 66 -14.97 11.31 -18.55
CA VAL A 66 -13.51 11.28 -18.62
C VAL A 66 -12.93 10.90 -17.26
N ILE A 67 -12.18 9.80 -17.21
CA ILE A 67 -11.45 9.37 -16.01
C ILE A 67 -10.00 9.80 -16.11
N GLY A 68 -9.51 10.57 -15.14
CA GLY A 68 -8.11 10.96 -15.01
C GLY A 68 -7.38 10.04 -14.03
N VAL A 69 -6.32 9.37 -14.46
CA VAL A 69 -5.52 8.46 -13.65
C VAL A 69 -4.11 9.00 -13.49
N LEU A 70 -3.63 9.08 -12.24
CA LEU A 70 -2.24 9.39 -11.90
C LEU A 70 -1.58 8.18 -11.25
N SER A 71 -0.38 7.81 -11.69
CA SER A 71 0.41 6.75 -11.08
C SER A 71 1.80 7.27 -10.71
N PRO A 72 2.34 6.98 -9.51
CA PRO A 72 3.70 7.38 -9.14
C PRO A 72 4.77 6.54 -9.84
N GLY A 73 4.43 5.33 -10.29
CA GLY A 73 5.32 4.43 -10.98
C GLY A 73 5.04 4.28 -12.47
N ASP A 74 5.82 3.40 -13.11
CA ASP A 74 5.64 3.05 -14.52
C ASP A 74 4.32 2.26 -14.69
N ILE A 75 3.46 2.77 -15.54
CA ILE A 75 2.17 2.14 -15.88
C ILE A 75 2.31 0.90 -16.79
N ASN A 76 3.53 0.49 -17.13
CA ASN A 76 3.86 -0.73 -17.86
C ASN A 76 4.73 -1.68 -17.02
N ASP A 77 4.64 -1.61 -15.69
CA ASP A 77 5.47 -2.36 -14.75
C ASP A 77 5.12 -3.86 -14.66
N LYS A 78 4.09 -4.31 -15.38
CA LYS A 78 3.50 -5.67 -15.30
C LYS A 78 3.09 -6.07 -13.88
N GLY A 79 2.80 -5.09 -13.04
CA GLY A 79 2.52 -5.27 -11.63
C GLY A 79 1.43 -4.34 -11.14
N TYR A 80 1.68 -3.74 -9.96
CA TYR A 80 0.72 -2.97 -9.19
C TYR A 80 0.15 -1.77 -9.98
N TYR A 81 1.02 -0.92 -10.54
CA TYR A 81 0.57 0.30 -11.21
C TYR A 81 -0.11 0.01 -12.54
N GLN A 82 0.41 -0.93 -13.30
CA GLN A 82 -0.21 -1.35 -14.56
C GLN A 82 -1.60 -1.92 -14.33
N SER A 83 -1.81 -2.78 -13.32
CA SER A 83 -3.11 -3.38 -13.03
C SER A 83 -4.19 -2.34 -12.77
N PHE A 84 -3.85 -1.26 -12.07
CA PHE A 84 -4.76 -0.15 -11.81
C PHE A 84 -5.17 0.59 -13.09
N VAL A 85 -4.18 0.90 -13.95
CA VAL A 85 -4.40 1.62 -15.19
C VAL A 85 -5.11 0.76 -16.22
N ASP A 86 -4.77 -0.52 -16.32
CA ASP A 86 -5.42 -1.45 -17.24
C ASP A 86 -6.89 -1.65 -16.88
N THR A 87 -7.21 -1.82 -15.61
CA THR A 87 -8.61 -1.89 -15.14
C THR A 87 -9.40 -0.63 -15.50
N ALA A 88 -8.81 0.55 -15.29
CA ALA A 88 -9.43 1.81 -15.67
C ALA A 88 -9.68 1.88 -17.19
N GLN A 89 -8.70 1.47 -17.98
CA GLN A 89 -8.78 1.48 -19.44
C GLN A 89 -9.82 0.49 -19.98
N GLU A 90 -9.84 -0.73 -19.46
CA GLU A 90 -10.83 -1.75 -19.82
C GLU A 90 -12.24 -1.29 -19.50
N PHE A 91 -12.45 -0.79 -18.27
CA PHE A 91 -13.75 -0.31 -17.84
C PHE A 91 -14.24 0.88 -18.67
N ALA A 92 -13.37 1.88 -18.86
CA ALA A 92 -13.69 3.07 -19.67
C ALA A 92 -14.04 2.67 -21.11
N THR A 93 -13.29 1.73 -21.71
CA THR A 93 -13.54 1.22 -23.06
C THR A 93 -14.92 0.54 -23.15
N ALA A 94 -15.26 -0.29 -22.16
CA ALA A 94 -16.54 -1.00 -22.12
C ALA A 94 -17.73 -0.04 -21.98
N GLN A 95 -17.56 1.09 -21.30
CA GLN A 95 -18.58 2.13 -21.09
C GLN A 95 -18.59 3.20 -22.18
N GLY A 96 -17.64 3.18 -23.12
CA GLY A 96 -17.50 4.26 -24.12
C GLY A 96 -16.94 5.56 -23.53
N TRP A 97 -16.25 5.50 -22.40
CA TRP A 97 -15.63 6.64 -21.72
C TRP A 97 -14.21 6.91 -22.21
N THR A 98 -13.71 8.09 -21.89
CA THR A 98 -12.32 8.48 -22.17
C THR A 98 -11.47 8.34 -20.92
N ILE A 99 -10.20 7.94 -21.08
CA ILE A 99 -9.23 7.92 -20.00
C ILE A 99 -8.03 8.81 -20.33
N ILE A 100 -7.60 9.62 -19.35
CA ILE A 100 -6.36 10.38 -19.36
C ILE A 100 -5.46 9.77 -18.30
N LYS A 101 -4.32 9.20 -18.71
CA LYS A 101 -3.41 8.50 -17.81
C LYS A 101 -2.02 9.13 -17.81
N ARG A 102 -1.43 9.26 -16.63
CA ARG A 102 -0.06 9.75 -16.42
C ARG A 102 0.65 8.82 -15.46
N GLY A 103 1.68 8.15 -15.96
CA GLY A 103 2.61 7.34 -15.17
C GLY A 103 3.82 8.15 -14.72
N SER A 104 4.58 7.60 -13.78
CA SER A 104 5.83 8.16 -13.25
C SER A 104 5.68 9.61 -12.75
N VAL A 105 4.53 9.91 -12.13
CA VAL A 105 4.26 11.22 -11.53
C VAL A 105 5.08 11.34 -10.24
N ASN A 106 6.00 12.31 -10.19
CA ASN A 106 6.74 12.58 -8.98
C ASN A 106 5.80 13.05 -7.87
N THR A 107 6.00 12.60 -6.64
CA THR A 107 5.17 12.97 -5.49
C THR A 107 5.11 14.47 -5.27
N SER A 108 6.21 15.19 -5.47
CA SER A 108 6.27 16.67 -5.41
C SER A 108 5.46 17.38 -6.49
N GLU A 109 5.10 16.70 -7.59
CA GLU A 109 4.30 17.23 -8.69
C GLU A 109 2.83 16.77 -8.63
N ALA A 110 2.48 15.88 -7.71
CA ALA A 110 1.16 15.24 -7.62
C ALA A 110 0.02 16.26 -7.56
N LEU A 111 0.15 17.32 -6.76
CA LEU A 111 -0.85 18.37 -6.65
C LEU A 111 -1.10 19.08 -7.99
N ASN A 112 -0.04 19.46 -8.70
CA ASN A 112 -0.16 20.13 -9.98
C ASN A 112 -0.67 19.19 -11.09
N ALA A 113 -0.30 17.92 -11.03
CA ALA A 113 -0.80 16.91 -11.95
C ALA A 113 -2.32 16.71 -11.81
N ALA A 114 -2.82 16.67 -10.57
CA ALA A 114 -4.24 16.57 -10.28
C ALA A 114 -5.03 17.83 -10.73
N ARG A 115 -4.53 19.02 -10.42
CA ARG A 115 -5.12 20.28 -10.93
C ARG A 115 -5.23 20.30 -12.44
N ALA A 116 -4.18 19.82 -13.13
CA ALA A 116 -4.17 19.76 -14.60
C ALA A 116 -5.22 18.77 -15.15
N LEU A 117 -5.58 17.71 -14.44
CA LEU A 117 -6.69 16.84 -14.80
C LEU A 117 -8.03 17.56 -14.60
N CYS A 118 -8.24 18.22 -13.46
CA CYS A 118 -9.46 19.00 -13.21
C CYS A 118 -9.66 20.11 -14.25
N GLN A 119 -8.57 20.80 -14.68
CA GLN A 119 -8.62 21.79 -15.77
C GLN A 119 -9.05 21.19 -17.10
N GLN A 120 -8.77 19.90 -17.33
CA GLN A 120 -9.23 19.14 -18.49
C GLN A 120 -10.65 18.60 -18.34
N LYS A 121 -11.34 18.98 -17.25
CA LYS A 121 -12.73 18.62 -16.95
C LYS A 121 -12.95 17.11 -16.84
N VAL A 122 -12.04 16.41 -16.18
CA VAL A 122 -12.28 15.00 -15.86
C VAL A 122 -13.42 14.87 -14.85
N ASP A 123 -14.23 13.82 -14.98
CA ASP A 123 -15.32 13.51 -14.07
C ASP A 123 -14.83 12.79 -12.81
N MET A 124 -13.70 12.10 -12.92
CA MET A 124 -13.02 11.48 -11.80
C MET A 124 -11.50 11.68 -11.88
N VAL A 125 -10.87 12.02 -10.75
CA VAL A 125 -9.44 11.87 -10.52
C VAL A 125 -9.24 10.62 -9.68
N ALA A 126 -8.46 9.67 -10.20
CA ALA A 126 -8.08 8.46 -9.51
C ALA A 126 -6.57 8.44 -9.26
N LEU A 127 -6.17 8.33 -8.00
CA LEU A 127 -4.78 8.15 -7.63
C LEU A 127 -4.45 6.66 -7.67
N GLY A 128 -3.35 6.29 -8.33
CA GLY A 128 -2.93 4.90 -8.51
C GLY A 128 -2.23 4.31 -7.29
N ALA A 129 -1.83 5.15 -6.34
CA ALA A 129 -1.25 4.71 -5.08
C ALA A 129 -1.22 5.83 -4.03
N SER A 130 -1.07 5.46 -2.76
CA SER A 130 -1.07 6.35 -1.59
C SER A 130 0.12 7.33 -1.55
N GLU A 131 1.18 7.07 -2.30
CA GLU A 131 2.34 7.97 -2.46
C GLU A 131 1.94 9.31 -3.09
N LEU A 132 0.85 9.34 -3.87
CA LEU A 132 0.33 10.57 -4.48
C LEU A 132 -0.62 11.35 -3.56
N ARG A 133 -0.66 11.07 -2.25
CA ARG A 133 -1.54 11.74 -1.28
C ARG A 133 -1.44 13.27 -1.29
N ASP A 134 -0.29 13.82 -1.69
CA ASP A 134 -0.09 15.28 -1.79
C ASP A 134 -0.96 15.91 -2.90
N ALA A 135 -1.62 15.11 -3.73
CA ALA A 135 -2.63 15.55 -4.69
C ALA A 135 -3.99 15.85 -4.04
N ILE A 136 -4.31 15.25 -2.89
CA ILE A 136 -5.64 15.30 -2.25
C ILE A 136 -6.13 16.74 -2.01
N PRO A 137 -5.30 17.72 -1.58
CA PRO A 137 -5.75 19.10 -1.40
C PRO A 137 -6.40 19.72 -2.64
N ALA A 138 -6.08 19.26 -3.86
CA ALA A 138 -6.73 19.75 -5.07
C ALA A 138 -8.24 19.45 -5.10
N SER A 139 -8.69 18.39 -4.40
CA SER A 139 -10.11 18.03 -4.31
C SER A 139 -10.99 19.13 -3.69
N GLU A 140 -10.38 19.98 -2.85
CA GLU A 140 -11.05 21.12 -2.20
C GLU A 140 -11.04 22.39 -3.06
N GLU A 141 -10.31 22.41 -4.16
CA GLU A 141 -10.15 23.60 -5.00
C GLU A 141 -11.34 23.80 -5.96
N PRO A 142 -11.72 25.06 -6.26
CA PRO A 142 -12.83 25.34 -7.16
C PRO A 142 -12.74 24.69 -8.54
N VAL A 143 -11.51 24.49 -9.05
CA VAL A 143 -11.26 23.86 -10.35
C VAL A 143 -11.67 22.39 -10.37
N CYS A 144 -11.66 21.73 -9.21
CA CYS A 144 -12.01 20.31 -9.02
C CYS A 144 -13.42 20.14 -8.40
N ALA A 145 -14.20 21.19 -8.22
CA ALA A 145 -15.49 21.13 -7.52
C ALA A 145 -16.52 20.17 -8.15
N LYS A 146 -16.37 19.88 -9.45
CA LYS A 146 -17.21 18.94 -10.22
C LYS A 146 -16.40 17.71 -10.66
N THR A 147 -15.66 17.11 -9.74
CA THR A 147 -14.81 15.95 -10.02
C THR A 147 -14.91 15.00 -8.84
N ALA A 148 -15.20 13.73 -9.09
CA ALA A 148 -15.12 12.66 -8.09
C ALA A 148 -13.64 12.30 -7.82
N TRP A 149 -13.36 11.80 -6.62
CA TRP A 149 -11.99 11.48 -6.23
C TRP A 149 -11.90 10.08 -5.63
N TYR A 150 -11.09 9.23 -6.25
CA TYR A 150 -10.73 7.91 -5.74
C TYR A 150 -9.28 7.91 -5.22
N VAL A 151 -9.12 7.50 -3.96
CA VAL A 151 -7.81 7.51 -3.27
C VAL A 151 -7.57 6.17 -2.58
N PRO A 152 -6.57 5.40 -3.02
CA PRO A 152 -6.16 4.20 -2.28
C PRO A 152 -5.36 4.58 -1.03
N SER A 153 -5.53 3.83 0.03
CA SER A 153 -4.84 4.03 1.30
C SER A 153 -4.29 2.73 1.88
N SER A 154 -3.22 2.88 2.66
CA SER A 154 -2.63 1.84 3.49
C SER A 154 -2.48 2.40 4.91
N ASP A 155 -3.58 2.78 5.55
CA ASP A 155 -3.70 3.28 6.94
C ASP A 155 -3.14 4.69 7.25
N ASN A 156 -2.71 5.49 6.27
CA ASN A 156 -2.02 6.75 6.56
C ASN A 156 -2.61 7.98 5.86
N ILE A 157 -3.82 7.88 5.32
CA ILE A 157 -4.53 8.98 4.67
C ILE A 157 -5.79 9.28 5.47
N GLN A 158 -5.96 10.55 5.82
CA GLN A 158 -7.17 10.99 6.50
C GLN A 158 -8.31 11.15 5.50
N GLN A 159 -9.47 10.55 5.82
CA GLN A 159 -10.71 10.73 5.07
C GLN A 159 -11.15 12.20 5.07
N THR A 160 -11.57 12.69 3.91
CA THR A 160 -12.19 14.01 3.73
C THR A 160 -13.55 13.89 3.06
N PRO A 161 -14.45 14.87 3.19
CA PRO A 161 -15.77 14.82 2.55
C PRO A 161 -15.72 14.79 1.01
N LYS A 162 -14.56 15.05 0.39
CA LYS A 162 -14.39 15.19 -1.06
C LYS A 162 -13.84 13.95 -1.75
N ILE A 163 -13.38 12.96 -0.99
CA ILE A 163 -12.77 11.76 -1.56
C ILE A 163 -13.54 10.50 -1.16
N VAL A 164 -13.46 9.46 -1.96
CA VAL A 164 -13.67 8.09 -1.51
C VAL A 164 -12.32 7.50 -1.20
N LEU A 165 -12.15 7.03 0.04
CA LEU A 165 -10.94 6.37 0.48
C LEU A 165 -11.12 4.86 0.35
N SER A 166 -10.17 4.20 -0.33
CA SER A 166 -10.16 2.74 -0.52
C SER A 166 -8.96 2.17 0.24
N THR A 167 -9.22 1.60 1.41
CA THR A 167 -8.18 1.14 2.33
C THR A 167 -8.01 -0.36 2.25
N ASP A 168 -6.79 -0.82 2.01
CA ASP A 168 -6.38 -2.22 2.06
C ASP A 168 -5.65 -2.50 3.38
N GLU A 169 -6.16 -3.43 4.18
CA GLU A 169 -5.47 -3.92 5.37
C GLU A 169 -4.40 -4.96 4.97
N ALA A 170 -3.29 -4.49 4.39
CA ALA A 170 -2.23 -5.31 3.84
C ALA A 170 -1.66 -6.36 4.83
N ASP A 171 -1.69 -6.10 6.13
CA ASP A 171 -1.28 -7.04 7.17
C ASP A 171 -2.03 -8.37 7.07
N GLN A 172 -3.32 -8.33 6.75
CA GLN A 172 -4.18 -9.52 6.68
C GLN A 172 -3.77 -10.41 5.51
N SER A 173 -3.59 -9.83 4.32
CA SER A 173 -3.18 -10.58 3.14
C SER A 173 -1.75 -11.12 3.28
N MET A 174 -0.84 -10.36 3.90
CA MET A 174 0.53 -10.80 4.14
C MET A 174 0.62 -11.90 5.20
N LEU A 175 -0.18 -11.82 6.27
CA LEU A 175 -0.29 -12.89 7.28
C LEU A 175 -0.80 -14.18 6.64
N ALA A 176 -1.86 -14.09 5.82
CA ALA A 176 -2.42 -15.26 5.11
C ALA A 176 -1.46 -15.81 4.05
N ALA A 177 -0.71 -14.97 3.35
CA ALA A 177 0.36 -15.40 2.44
C ALA A 177 1.44 -16.19 3.16
N GLY A 178 1.86 -15.71 4.34
CA GLY A 178 2.80 -16.42 5.20
C GLY A 178 2.25 -17.75 5.71
N TYR A 179 0.97 -17.78 6.09
CA TYR A 179 0.29 -19.01 6.49
C TYR A 179 0.24 -20.03 5.34
N ALA A 180 -0.14 -19.61 4.13
CA ALA A 180 -0.13 -20.45 2.95
C ALA A 180 1.27 -20.98 2.61
N ALA A 181 2.29 -20.11 2.66
CA ALA A 181 3.69 -20.51 2.49
C ALA A 181 4.11 -21.54 3.55
N GLY A 182 3.72 -21.33 4.81
CA GLY A 182 3.95 -22.28 5.90
C GLY A 182 3.34 -23.66 5.65
N LEU A 183 2.11 -23.74 5.13
CA LEU A 183 1.46 -25.00 4.78
C LEU A 183 2.27 -25.76 3.72
N VAL A 184 2.60 -25.08 2.62
CA VAL A 184 3.38 -25.70 1.52
C VAL A 184 4.78 -26.11 2.00
N MET A 185 5.44 -25.27 2.79
CA MET A 185 6.75 -25.57 3.38
C MET A 185 6.70 -26.80 4.28
N LYS A 186 5.71 -26.88 5.15
CA LYS A 186 5.54 -27.99 6.11
C LYS A 186 5.42 -29.32 5.39
N ASP A 187 4.59 -29.40 4.36
CA ASP A 187 4.36 -30.62 3.60
C ASP A 187 5.62 -31.04 2.79
N ALA A 188 6.42 -30.06 2.36
CA ALA A 188 7.70 -30.28 1.70
C ALA A 188 8.88 -30.52 2.65
N GLY A 189 8.68 -30.47 3.97
CA GLY A 189 9.74 -30.62 4.97
C GLY A 189 10.71 -29.43 5.03
N HIS A 190 10.27 -28.25 4.62
CA HIS A 190 11.07 -27.01 4.62
C HIS A 190 10.75 -26.13 5.81
N THR A 191 11.77 -25.39 6.29
CA THR A 191 11.64 -24.50 7.46
C THR A 191 12.15 -23.09 7.20
N LYS A 192 12.72 -22.80 6.02
CA LYS A 192 13.34 -21.52 5.71
C LYS A 192 12.74 -20.88 4.47
N ALA A 193 12.13 -19.71 4.66
CA ALA A 193 11.56 -18.87 3.60
C ALA A 193 12.43 -17.65 3.30
N GLY A 194 12.16 -17.00 2.19
CA GLY A 194 12.75 -15.74 1.77
C GLY A 194 11.69 -14.71 1.43
N PHE A 195 12.02 -13.46 1.68
CA PHE A 195 11.24 -12.30 1.30
C PHE A 195 12.17 -11.30 0.62
N VAL A 196 11.99 -11.08 -0.68
CA VAL A 196 12.75 -10.11 -1.47
C VAL A 196 11.85 -8.94 -1.79
N THR A 197 12.27 -7.72 -1.44
CA THR A 197 11.44 -6.53 -1.63
C THR A 197 12.27 -5.31 -2.04
N GLY A 198 11.62 -4.17 -2.28
CA GLY A 198 12.22 -2.93 -2.73
C GLY A 198 12.92 -2.14 -1.63
N PRO A 199 12.55 -0.87 -1.39
CA PRO A 199 13.14 -0.06 -0.33
C PRO A 199 12.77 -0.58 1.05
N GLU A 200 13.63 -0.32 2.05
CA GLU A 200 13.28 -0.51 3.45
C GLU A 200 12.41 0.65 3.92
N ALA A 201 11.11 0.44 3.90
CA ALA A 201 10.08 1.40 4.24
C ALA A 201 8.96 0.72 5.05
N ASP A 202 8.09 1.49 5.69
CA ASP A 202 7.06 0.95 6.58
C ASP A 202 6.21 -0.13 5.90
N PHE A 203 5.77 0.08 4.66
CA PHE A 203 4.93 -0.88 3.95
C PHE A 203 5.66 -2.20 3.65
N THR A 204 6.97 -2.18 3.39
CA THR A 204 7.76 -3.39 3.12
C THR A 204 8.19 -4.10 4.40
N THR A 205 8.51 -3.35 5.45
CA THR A 205 8.88 -3.92 6.76
C THR A 205 7.68 -4.56 7.44
N ASN A 206 6.50 -3.91 7.39
CA ASN A 206 5.25 -4.45 7.92
C ASN A 206 4.80 -5.69 7.13
N ALA A 207 4.89 -5.66 5.80
CA ALA A 207 4.59 -6.82 4.96
C ALA A 207 5.49 -8.02 5.31
N ALA A 208 6.80 -7.80 5.45
CA ALA A 208 7.75 -8.85 5.82
C ALA A 208 7.46 -9.41 7.23
N ALA A 209 7.12 -8.55 8.20
CA ALA A 209 6.76 -8.97 9.55
C ALA A 209 5.48 -9.82 9.55
N ALA A 210 4.45 -9.41 8.83
CA ALA A 210 3.19 -10.14 8.73
C ALA A 210 3.38 -11.50 8.02
N PHE A 211 4.13 -11.54 6.93
CA PHE A 211 4.45 -12.77 6.22
C PHE A 211 5.23 -13.76 7.11
N ARG A 212 6.23 -13.28 7.86
CA ARG A 212 6.99 -14.08 8.83
C ARG A 212 6.08 -14.64 9.92
N ALA A 213 5.18 -13.82 10.46
CA ALA A 213 4.23 -14.24 11.47
C ALA A 213 3.33 -15.38 10.96
N GLY A 214 2.82 -15.28 9.73
CA GLY A 214 2.02 -16.32 9.08
C GLY A 214 2.77 -17.65 8.96
N ILE A 215 4.05 -17.64 8.56
CA ILE A 215 4.89 -18.85 8.52
C ILE A 215 5.00 -19.48 9.92
N LYS A 216 5.26 -18.68 10.95
CA LYS A 216 5.44 -19.17 12.32
C LYS A 216 4.14 -19.71 12.93
N LEU A 217 2.97 -19.31 12.47
CA LEU A 217 1.69 -19.91 12.86
C LEU A 217 1.59 -21.38 12.44
N VAL A 218 2.24 -21.78 11.35
CA VAL A 218 2.25 -23.17 10.85
C VAL A 218 3.52 -23.91 11.28
N ILE A 219 4.67 -23.24 11.26
CA ILE A 219 5.99 -23.77 11.57
C ILE A 219 6.59 -22.88 12.67
N PRO A 220 6.39 -23.19 13.96
CA PRO A 220 6.83 -22.32 15.06
C PRO A 220 8.32 -21.97 15.06
N ASN A 221 9.18 -22.90 14.60
CA ASN A 221 10.62 -22.71 14.43
C ASN A 221 11.01 -22.30 12.99
N GLY A 222 10.06 -21.94 12.16
CA GLY A 222 10.29 -21.44 10.82
C GLY A 222 11.07 -20.13 10.83
N THR A 223 11.99 -20.01 9.87
CA THR A 223 12.85 -18.82 9.72
C THR A 223 12.62 -18.15 8.39
N MET A 224 12.90 -16.86 8.31
CA MET A 224 12.80 -16.08 7.08
C MET A 224 13.98 -15.14 6.93
N VAL A 225 14.53 -15.08 5.72
CA VAL A 225 15.51 -14.07 5.31
C VAL A 225 14.77 -12.96 4.57
N THR A 226 14.94 -11.72 5.00
CA THR A 226 14.43 -10.54 4.29
C THR A 226 15.59 -9.83 3.60
N THR A 227 15.42 -9.44 2.34
CA THR A 227 16.41 -8.68 1.58
C THR A 227 15.73 -7.48 0.91
N TYR A 228 16.22 -6.29 1.24
CA TYR A 228 15.77 -5.03 0.64
C TYR A 228 16.70 -4.69 -0.53
N THR A 229 16.16 -4.58 -1.75
CA THR A 229 16.92 -4.29 -2.97
C THR A 229 17.08 -2.78 -3.20
N GLY A 230 16.29 -1.97 -2.48
CA GLY A 230 16.21 -0.52 -2.67
C GLY A 230 15.33 -0.09 -3.85
N ASP A 231 14.88 -1.03 -4.71
CA ASP A 231 14.06 -0.74 -5.89
C ASP A 231 13.11 -1.92 -6.17
N LEU A 232 11.84 -1.63 -6.44
CA LEU A 232 10.82 -2.65 -6.75
C LEU A 232 10.92 -3.18 -8.18
N ASN A 233 11.65 -2.48 -9.06
CA ASN A 233 11.67 -2.73 -10.50
C ASN A 233 13.04 -3.15 -11.03
N ASP A 234 14.11 -3.08 -10.23
CA ASP A 234 15.46 -3.48 -10.63
C ASP A 234 15.61 -5.01 -10.65
N SER A 235 15.43 -5.58 -11.83
CA SER A 235 15.54 -7.03 -12.07
C SER A 235 16.92 -7.61 -11.74
N ALA A 236 18.01 -6.83 -11.88
CA ALA A 236 19.36 -7.31 -11.60
C ALA A 236 19.55 -7.47 -10.08
N LYS A 237 19.20 -6.45 -9.30
CA LYS A 237 19.23 -6.52 -7.82
C LYS A 237 18.29 -7.58 -7.27
N ALA A 238 17.10 -7.73 -7.85
CA ALA A 238 16.15 -8.78 -7.45
C ALA A 238 16.73 -10.18 -7.64
N LYS A 239 17.38 -10.45 -8.78
CA LYS A 239 18.06 -11.74 -9.03
C LYS A 239 19.23 -11.96 -8.07
N GLU A 240 20.04 -10.94 -7.80
CA GLU A 240 21.16 -11.03 -6.85
C GLU A 240 20.65 -11.38 -5.44
N ALA A 241 19.63 -10.66 -4.95
CA ALA A 241 19.00 -10.92 -3.66
C ALA A 241 18.41 -12.34 -3.58
N THR A 242 17.71 -12.77 -4.64
CA THR A 242 17.13 -14.11 -4.75
C THR A 242 18.23 -15.18 -4.70
N GLN A 243 19.31 -15.02 -5.48
CA GLN A 243 20.43 -15.97 -5.49
C GLN A 243 21.11 -16.06 -4.11
N ALA A 244 21.29 -14.92 -3.44
CA ALA A 244 21.88 -14.87 -2.10
C ALA A 244 21.01 -15.63 -1.08
N GLN A 245 19.67 -15.49 -1.13
CA GLN A 245 18.75 -16.22 -0.26
C GLN A 245 18.75 -17.73 -0.56
N ILE A 246 18.75 -18.12 -1.83
CA ILE A 246 18.84 -19.53 -2.26
C ILE A 246 20.14 -20.16 -1.71
N SER A 247 21.28 -19.44 -1.80
CA SER A 247 22.56 -19.90 -1.27
C SER A 247 22.56 -20.08 0.26
N GLN A 248 21.64 -19.43 0.96
CA GLN A 248 21.40 -19.60 2.39
C GLN A 248 20.43 -20.75 2.73
N GLY A 249 19.97 -21.51 1.71
CA GLY A 249 19.08 -22.65 1.88
C GLY A 249 17.59 -22.30 1.92
N VAL A 250 17.19 -21.13 1.42
CA VAL A 250 15.79 -20.76 1.26
C VAL A 250 15.13 -21.68 0.22
N LYS A 251 13.90 -22.14 0.48
CA LYS A 251 13.13 -23.05 -0.37
C LYS A 251 11.78 -22.52 -0.82
N VAL A 252 11.33 -21.41 -0.25
CA VAL A 252 10.14 -20.67 -0.68
C VAL A 252 10.52 -19.21 -0.66
N ILE A 253 10.32 -18.47 -1.76
CA ILE A 253 10.61 -17.04 -1.87
C ILE A 253 9.36 -16.28 -2.24
N TYR A 254 9.08 -15.21 -1.50
CA TYR A 254 8.11 -14.21 -1.88
C TYR A 254 8.83 -12.98 -2.46
N PRO A 255 8.86 -12.81 -3.79
CA PRO A 255 9.33 -11.59 -4.41
C PRO A 255 8.23 -10.52 -4.33
N TYR A 256 8.14 -9.84 -3.19
CA TYR A 256 7.24 -8.72 -2.97
C TYR A 256 7.80 -7.47 -3.65
N LEU A 257 7.69 -7.47 -4.98
CA LEU A 257 8.31 -6.52 -5.89
C LEU A 257 7.24 -6.02 -6.89
N GLY A 258 7.61 -5.03 -7.70
CA GLY A 258 6.86 -4.58 -8.87
C GLY A 258 7.36 -5.30 -10.14
N GLY A 259 7.87 -4.54 -11.11
CA GLY A 259 8.36 -5.07 -12.38
C GLY A 259 9.50 -6.09 -12.29
N ALA A 260 10.20 -6.18 -11.14
CA ALA A 260 11.26 -7.17 -10.93
C ALA A 260 10.78 -8.54 -10.41
N THR A 261 9.46 -8.71 -10.14
CA THR A 261 8.87 -9.94 -9.61
C THR A 261 9.20 -11.16 -10.49
N ASP A 262 8.98 -11.05 -11.79
CA ASP A 262 9.18 -12.15 -12.73
C ASP A 262 10.65 -12.59 -12.78
N ALA A 263 11.57 -11.65 -12.77
CA ALA A 263 13.00 -11.93 -12.81
C ALA A 263 13.49 -12.69 -11.58
N SER A 264 12.98 -12.36 -10.40
CA SER A 264 13.22 -13.09 -9.14
C SER A 264 12.62 -14.49 -9.20
N ALA A 265 11.35 -14.60 -9.60
CA ALA A 265 10.64 -15.87 -9.67
C ALA A 265 11.25 -16.84 -10.70
N GLU A 266 11.63 -16.38 -11.90
CA GLU A 266 12.32 -17.20 -12.89
C GLU A 266 13.63 -17.79 -12.36
N LEU A 267 14.42 -16.98 -11.65
CA LEU A 267 15.64 -17.47 -11.03
C LEU A 267 15.36 -18.51 -9.95
N ALA A 268 14.37 -18.26 -9.08
CA ALA A 268 13.97 -19.19 -8.03
C ALA A 268 13.50 -20.54 -8.64
N ASN A 269 12.62 -20.49 -9.66
CA ASN A 269 12.15 -21.68 -10.37
C ASN A 269 13.29 -22.48 -11.00
N SER A 270 14.34 -21.82 -11.55
CA SER A 270 15.51 -22.50 -12.13
C SER A 270 16.34 -23.29 -11.09
N LYS A 271 16.04 -23.13 -9.81
CA LYS A 271 16.70 -23.75 -8.65
C LYS A 271 15.73 -24.58 -7.80
N ASP A 272 14.56 -24.92 -8.35
CA ASP A 272 13.51 -25.68 -7.67
C ASP A 272 13.11 -25.04 -6.33
N VAL A 273 13.01 -23.70 -6.31
CA VAL A 273 12.53 -22.92 -5.18
C VAL A 273 11.14 -22.41 -5.51
N LEU A 274 10.18 -22.67 -4.60
CA LEU A 274 8.79 -22.28 -4.73
C LEU A 274 8.63 -20.75 -4.63
N THR A 275 7.64 -20.21 -5.32
CA THR A 275 7.45 -18.76 -5.40
C THR A 275 6.02 -18.33 -5.17
N LEU A 276 5.89 -17.11 -4.63
CA LEU A 276 4.64 -16.39 -4.52
C LEU A 276 4.61 -15.24 -5.53
N THR A 277 3.40 -14.80 -5.94
CA THR A 277 3.23 -13.58 -6.72
C THR A 277 2.43 -12.54 -5.92
N PRO A 278 2.84 -11.24 -5.93
CA PRO A 278 2.03 -10.16 -5.38
C PRO A 278 0.96 -9.68 -6.39
N GLY A 279 -0.19 -9.28 -5.86
CA GLY A 279 -1.22 -8.51 -6.55
C GLY A 279 -2.27 -9.34 -7.27
N THR A 280 -1.92 -10.13 -8.25
CA THR A 280 -2.86 -10.79 -9.16
C THR A 280 -2.82 -12.32 -9.13
N ASP A 281 -3.88 -13.00 -9.57
CA ASP A 281 -3.89 -14.46 -9.73
C ASP A 281 -3.03 -14.88 -10.93
N ARG A 282 -1.92 -15.51 -10.64
CA ARG A 282 -1.00 -16.04 -11.64
C ARG A 282 -0.82 -17.56 -11.55
N CYS A 283 -1.80 -18.25 -10.98
CA CYS A 283 -1.76 -19.71 -10.87
C CYS A 283 -1.73 -20.44 -12.22
N ALA A 284 -2.17 -19.79 -13.29
CA ALA A 284 -2.09 -20.29 -14.65
C ALA A 284 -0.75 -19.96 -15.36
N SER A 285 0.11 -19.16 -14.73
CA SER A 285 1.41 -18.79 -15.33
C SER A 285 2.32 -20.00 -15.44
N THR A 286 2.97 -20.14 -16.59
CA THR A 286 3.91 -21.23 -16.86
C THR A 286 5.36 -20.75 -16.89
N LYS A 287 5.58 -19.42 -16.97
CA LYS A 287 6.90 -18.82 -16.96
C LYS A 287 6.82 -17.34 -16.52
N PRO A 288 7.25 -17.01 -15.29
CA PRO A 288 7.58 -17.95 -14.22
C PRO A 288 6.36 -18.72 -13.70
N VAL A 289 6.61 -19.83 -13.03
CA VAL A 289 5.58 -20.56 -12.29
C VAL A 289 5.43 -19.93 -10.91
N PHE A 290 4.21 -19.81 -10.43
CA PHE A 290 3.93 -19.41 -9.06
C PHE A 290 3.16 -20.52 -8.34
N ASP A 291 3.52 -20.74 -7.09
CA ASP A 291 2.89 -21.76 -6.24
C ASP A 291 1.77 -21.18 -5.39
N ILE A 292 1.85 -19.90 -5.10
CA ILE A 292 0.86 -19.15 -4.33
C ILE A 292 0.63 -17.78 -4.99
N SER A 293 -0.63 -17.42 -5.17
CA SER A 293 -1.04 -16.08 -5.59
C SER A 293 -1.63 -15.30 -4.40
N VAL A 294 -1.12 -14.09 -4.16
CA VAL A 294 -1.60 -13.17 -3.14
C VAL A 294 -2.32 -12.04 -3.85
N LEU A 295 -3.65 -12.02 -3.73
CA LEU A 295 -4.52 -11.17 -4.53
C LEU A 295 -4.91 -9.92 -3.74
N PHE A 296 -4.31 -8.81 -4.10
CA PHE A 296 -4.61 -7.47 -3.57
C PHE A 296 -4.41 -6.40 -4.66
N SER A 297 -4.82 -6.73 -5.88
CA SER A 297 -4.65 -5.82 -7.02
C SER A 297 -5.42 -4.52 -6.80
N PRO A 298 -4.76 -3.37 -6.92
CA PRO A 298 -5.43 -2.08 -6.82
C PRO A 298 -6.47 -1.89 -7.94
N GLY A 299 -6.31 -2.58 -9.07
CA GLY A 299 -7.27 -2.59 -10.15
C GLY A 299 -8.61 -3.21 -9.75
N ASP A 300 -8.59 -4.30 -8.96
CA ASP A 300 -9.82 -4.95 -8.49
C ASP A 300 -10.61 -4.04 -7.54
N TYR A 301 -9.92 -3.35 -6.63
CA TYR A 301 -10.53 -2.37 -5.73
C TYR A 301 -11.08 -1.16 -6.51
N PHE A 302 -10.36 -0.70 -7.52
CA PHE A 302 -10.79 0.43 -8.34
C PHE A 302 -11.96 0.06 -9.24
N ARG A 303 -12.03 -1.17 -9.74
CA ARG A 303 -13.17 -1.65 -10.54
C ARG A 303 -14.49 -1.48 -9.78
N ALA A 304 -14.54 -1.87 -8.52
CA ALA A 304 -15.74 -1.69 -7.70
C ALA A 304 -16.15 -0.22 -7.57
N ALA A 305 -15.19 0.71 -7.41
CA ALA A 305 -15.49 2.13 -7.38
C ALA A 305 -15.98 2.67 -8.75
N LEU A 306 -15.44 2.15 -9.86
CA LEU A 306 -15.89 2.50 -11.20
C LEU A 306 -17.31 1.97 -11.50
N GLU A 307 -17.64 0.77 -11.00
CA GLU A 307 -19.00 0.21 -11.08
C GLU A 307 -19.99 1.09 -10.33
N ASP A 308 -19.70 1.44 -9.07
CA ASP A 308 -20.51 2.35 -8.29
C ASP A 308 -20.65 3.74 -8.97
N PHE A 309 -19.57 4.25 -9.57
CA PHE A 309 -19.58 5.52 -10.28
C PHE A 309 -20.48 5.47 -11.53
N SER A 310 -20.42 4.37 -12.28
CA SER A 310 -21.24 4.17 -13.48
C SER A 310 -22.72 4.07 -13.18
N GLU A 311 -23.06 3.57 -12.00
CA GLU A 311 -24.43 3.40 -11.51
C GLU A 311 -24.93 4.60 -10.68
N ALA A 312 -24.17 5.71 -10.63
CA ALA A 312 -24.46 6.89 -9.82
C ALA A 312 -24.63 6.57 -8.32
N LYS A 313 -23.78 5.68 -7.80
CA LYS A 313 -23.79 5.22 -6.41
C LYS A 313 -22.51 5.56 -5.63
N LEU A 314 -21.45 6.00 -6.33
CA LEU A 314 -20.17 6.28 -5.67
C LEU A 314 -20.33 7.47 -4.71
N GLN A 315 -20.09 7.23 -3.44
CA GLN A 315 -20.23 8.23 -2.38
C GLN A 315 -18.89 8.85 -2.05
N MET A 316 -18.79 10.17 -2.12
CA MET A 316 -17.66 10.92 -1.55
C MET A 316 -17.86 11.04 -0.03
N GLY A 317 -16.76 11.17 0.69
CA GLY A 317 -16.79 11.29 2.16
C GLY A 317 -16.84 9.94 2.90
N VAL A 318 -16.69 8.83 2.18
CA VAL A 318 -16.69 7.49 2.77
C VAL A 318 -15.36 6.79 2.62
N GLU A 319 -15.06 5.90 3.56
CA GLU A 319 -13.94 4.95 3.49
C GLU A 319 -14.48 3.54 3.27
N LYS A 320 -14.03 2.87 2.21
CA LYS A 320 -14.20 1.44 2.02
C LYS A 320 -12.95 0.74 2.53
N VAL A 321 -13.09 -0.04 3.59
CA VAL A 321 -12.03 -0.93 4.08
C VAL A 321 -12.25 -2.31 3.48
N TRP A 322 -11.22 -2.82 2.80
CA TRP A 322 -11.22 -4.15 2.20
C TRP A 322 -10.65 -5.16 3.19
N THR A 323 -11.44 -6.15 3.55
CA THR A 323 -11.12 -7.08 4.62
C THR A 323 -11.01 -8.51 4.09
N LEU A 324 -9.88 -9.16 4.34
CA LEU A 324 -9.65 -10.56 4.00
C LEU A 324 -10.73 -11.47 4.62
N GLY A 325 -11.33 -12.34 3.80
CA GLY A 325 -12.36 -13.27 4.25
C GLY A 325 -13.76 -12.67 4.45
N VAL A 326 -13.92 -11.37 4.17
CA VAL A 326 -15.22 -10.66 4.16
C VAL A 326 -15.54 -10.20 2.74
N ASP A 327 -14.58 -9.51 2.13
CA ASP A 327 -14.68 -9.04 0.75
C ASP A 327 -14.09 -10.09 -0.21
N PRO A 328 -14.41 -10.04 -1.52
CA PRO A 328 -13.83 -10.95 -2.51
C PRO A 328 -12.32 -10.76 -2.66
N PHE A 329 -11.82 -9.57 -2.34
CA PHE A 329 -10.41 -9.18 -2.25
C PHE A 329 -10.19 -8.33 -0.98
N PRO A 330 -9.00 -8.41 -0.34
CA PRO A 330 -7.87 -9.27 -0.68
C PRO A 330 -8.13 -10.75 -0.40
N THR A 331 -7.36 -11.64 -1.04
CA THR A 331 -7.38 -13.08 -0.74
C THR A 331 -6.05 -13.75 -1.09
N VAL A 332 -5.86 -15.01 -0.68
CA VAL A 332 -4.66 -15.79 -0.95
C VAL A 332 -5.06 -17.16 -1.49
N LYS A 333 -4.33 -17.64 -2.49
CA LYS A 333 -4.63 -18.90 -3.17
C LYS A 333 -3.35 -19.71 -3.36
N ILE A 334 -3.34 -20.95 -2.87
CA ILE A 334 -2.35 -21.94 -3.25
C ILE A 334 -2.74 -22.48 -4.62
N CYS A 335 -1.86 -22.46 -5.61
CA CYS A 335 -2.20 -22.76 -7.00
C CYS A 335 -2.53 -24.22 -7.24
N LYS A 336 -1.89 -25.13 -6.53
CA LYS A 336 -2.12 -26.58 -6.60
C LYS A 336 -2.20 -27.16 -5.18
N PRO A 337 -3.25 -26.80 -4.41
CA PRO A 337 -3.34 -27.21 -3.02
C PRO A 337 -3.68 -28.68 -2.88
N THR A 338 -3.16 -29.32 -1.85
CA THR A 338 -3.78 -30.55 -1.35
C THR A 338 -5.14 -30.21 -0.73
N PRO A 339 -6.07 -31.20 -0.59
CA PRO A 339 -7.34 -30.94 0.08
C PRO A 339 -7.18 -30.33 1.48
N GLU A 340 -6.20 -30.81 2.25
CA GLU A 340 -5.89 -30.31 3.60
C GLU A 340 -5.37 -28.88 3.58
N GLN A 341 -4.46 -28.54 2.65
CA GLN A 341 -3.95 -27.17 2.49
C GLN A 341 -5.08 -26.21 2.14
N LYS A 342 -5.97 -26.60 1.23
CA LYS A 342 -7.12 -25.80 0.83
C LYS A 342 -8.03 -25.50 2.02
N GLU A 343 -8.47 -26.56 2.72
CA GLU A 343 -9.35 -26.45 3.88
C GLU A 343 -8.76 -25.56 4.97
N LYS A 344 -7.47 -25.77 5.31
CA LYS A 344 -6.79 -24.98 6.33
C LYS A 344 -6.64 -23.52 5.96
N LEU A 345 -6.32 -23.22 4.70
CA LEU A 345 -6.17 -21.83 4.24
C LEU A 345 -7.53 -21.12 4.20
N GLU A 346 -8.57 -21.78 3.70
CA GLU A 346 -9.93 -21.20 3.69
C GLU A 346 -10.45 -20.95 5.10
N ALA A 347 -10.25 -21.88 6.03
CA ALA A 347 -10.60 -21.69 7.43
C ALA A 347 -9.80 -20.53 8.08
N PHE A 348 -8.51 -20.43 7.81
CA PHE A 348 -7.67 -19.34 8.31
C PHE A 348 -8.15 -17.99 7.80
N ILE A 349 -8.43 -17.85 6.50
CA ILE A 349 -8.96 -16.64 5.88
C ILE A 349 -10.30 -16.24 6.54
N ALA A 350 -11.20 -17.21 6.74
CA ALA A 350 -12.48 -16.96 7.40
C ALA A 350 -12.31 -16.52 8.87
N ASP A 351 -11.35 -17.08 9.59
CA ASP A 351 -11.06 -16.72 10.97
C ASP A 351 -10.44 -15.32 11.10
N VAL A 352 -9.65 -14.88 10.12
CA VAL A 352 -9.19 -13.48 10.02
C VAL A 352 -10.38 -12.56 9.76
N GLY A 353 -11.21 -12.87 8.76
CA GLY A 353 -12.37 -12.06 8.39
C GLY A 353 -13.41 -11.92 9.52
N SER A 354 -13.61 -12.99 10.29
CA SER A 354 -14.48 -12.97 11.47
C SER A 354 -13.85 -12.38 12.73
N LYS A 355 -12.60 -11.89 12.65
CA LYS A 355 -11.81 -11.36 13.78
C LYS A 355 -11.54 -12.34 14.90
N LYS A 356 -11.65 -13.65 14.67
CA LYS A 356 -11.18 -14.67 15.61
C LYS A 356 -9.65 -14.66 15.69
N ILE A 357 -8.98 -14.29 14.61
CA ILE A 357 -7.54 -14.05 14.55
C ILE A 357 -7.34 -12.53 14.49
N ASP A 358 -6.73 -11.98 15.53
CA ASP A 358 -6.29 -10.59 15.56
C ASP A 358 -4.93 -10.50 14.83
N THR A 359 -4.96 -10.05 13.57
CA THR A 359 -3.77 -9.94 12.73
C THR A 359 -2.68 -9.09 13.37
N LYS A 360 -3.03 -7.94 13.93
CA LYS A 360 -2.04 -7.03 14.54
C LYS A 360 -1.38 -7.65 15.77
N ALA A 361 -2.16 -8.36 16.58
CA ALA A 361 -1.61 -9.10 17.73
C ALA A 361 -0.67 -10.23 17.30
N GLU A 362 -1.04 -11.01 16.28
CA GLU A 362 -0.20 -12.09 15.77
C GLU A 362 1.09 -11.57 15.13
N VAL A 363 1.03 -10.50 14.34
CA VAL A 363 2.21 -9.86 13.75
C VAL A 363 3.14 -9.32 14.84
N LYS A 364 2.60 -8.67 15.86
CA LYS A 364 3.39 -8.19 17.01
C LYS A 364 4.06 -9.33 17.76
N ARG A 365 3.40 -10.48 17.89
CA ARG A 365 3.90 -11.66 18.63
C ARG A 365 4.97 -12.45 17.86
N LEU A 366 4.80 -12.59 16.53
CA LEU A 366 5.58 -13.54 15.72
C LEU A 366 6.39 -12.89 14.60
N GLY A 367 6.14 -11.64 14.26
CA GLY A 367 6.74 -10.95 13.12
C GLY A 367 8.19 -10.50 13.33
N SER A 368 8.75 -10.64 14.51
CA SER A 368 10.15 -10.29 14.83
C SER A 368 11.14 -11.39 14.45
#